data_a6afdabc074da083ef7ffa9b80bbf314
#
_entry.id   a6afdabc074da083ef7ffa9b80bbf314
#
_cell.length_a   1.000
_cell.length_b   1.000
_cell.length_c   1.000
_cell.angle_alpha   90.00
_cell.angle_beta   90.00
_cell.angle_gamma   90.00
#
_symmetry.space_group_name_H-M   'P 1'
#
loop_
_entity.id
_entity.type
_entity.pdbx_description
1 polymer ?
#
loop_
_entity_poly.entity_id
_entity_poly.type
_entity_poly.pdbx_seq_one_letter_code
_entity_poly.pdbx_strand_id
1 'polypeptide(L)'
;MSAVHCHFRLLLALSLSLFLCRLAAAQGLPPAVEAALQRANLPADALTLLVLDVDPRKPPRLSHRADVPMNPASVMKLVTTFAALELLGPAYSWRTPVYLDGAVREGTLHGNLYLRGLGDPKLVVERLWLLLRRVQAMGVRQIAGDIVLDRSAFDVGETDPANFDGEPLRPYNATADALLLNFKSVSMTFTPERSSNTALVQFEPPLAGVEMQSRVPLVAGECGDYRASLKADFSDPTKIRFAGAYPANCAEKVWSVAYADPKSFALRAVEGLWREMGGRLLGAVREGRVPATTVNGSPAAGESPLEPSFELNSAPLAEIIRDINKYSNNVMAQQLFLTLSLAAPSNAVNAVNAVSATSATSATPVSRASADASRAVLRRWWLERFEAKDLPLVDNGSGLSRRSRITAQALARLLQAAYSSPLMPDFVASLPLSGVDGTLKNRRAMVGSAHLKTGSLRDVSALAGYVHAISGRRYVMVAIANHPAAEAARPVFEALQQWTLQDQASKDPARSATKPQAAGAKKKPVLKS
;
A
#
# COMPACT_ATOMS: atom_id res chain seq x y z
N MET A 1 -6.86 -63.15 -39.09
CA MET A 1 -6.38 -63.01 -37.72
C MET A 1 -5.26 -61.93 -37.58
N SER A 2 -4.81 -61.33 -38.67
CA SER A 2 -3.65 -60.38 -38.60
C SER A 2 -4.02 -58.92 -38.32
N ALA A 3 -5.22 -58.43 -38.63
CA ALA A 3 -5.63 -57.03 -38.47
C ALA A 3 -5.99 -56.64 -37.02
N VAL A 4 -6.51 -57.57 -36.22
CA VAL A 4 -6.92 -57.29 -34.81
C VAL A 4 -5.74 -57.10 -33.87
N HIS A 5 -4.61 -57.74 -34.12
CA HIS A 5 -3.40 -57.60 -33.31
C HIS A 5 -2.68 -56.24 -33.50
N CYS A 6 -2.85 -55.63 -34.69
CA CYS A 6 -2.22 -54.32 -34.96
C CYS A 6 -2.95 -53.17 -34.23
N HIS A 7 -4.29 -53.24 -34.17
CA HIS A 7 -5.09 -52.20 -33.46
C HIS A 7 -4.95 -52.28 -31.95
N PHE A 8 -4.80 -53.49 -31.38
CA PHE A 8 -4.59 -53.66 -29.94
C PHE A 8 -3.22 -53.12 -29.48
N ARG A 9 -2.17 -53.31 -30.29
CA ARG A 9 -0.84 -52.76 -30.01
C ARG A 9 -0.79 -51.22 -30.13
N LEU A 10 -1.55 -50.64 -31.07
CA LEU A 10 -1.65 -49.18 -31.23
C LEU A 10 -2.41 -48.52 -30.06
N LEU A 11 -3.51 -49.15 -29.61
CA LEU A 11 -4.28 -48.68 -28.46
C LEU A 11 -3.50 -48.81 -27.14
N LEU A 12 -2.69 -49.87 -26.96
CA LEU A 12 -1.83 -50.04 -25.79
C LEU A 12 -0.68 -49.04 -25.79
N ALA A 13 -0.09 -48.73 -26.94
CA ALA A 13 0.97 -47.71 -27.07
C ALA A 13 0.42 -46.31 -26.85
N LEU A 14 -0.80 -46.02 -27.31
CA LEU A 14 -1.47 -44.74 -27.09
C LEU A 14 -1.87 -44.55 -25.61
N SER A 15 -2.36 -45.58 -24.95
CA SER A 15 -2.70 -45.54 -23.52
C SER A 15 -1.47 -45.45 -22.65
N LEU A 16 -0.34 -46.09 -23.01
CA LEU A 16 0.92 -45.99 -22.29
C LEU A 16 1.58 -44.63 -22.47
N SER A 17 1.48 -44.00 -23.66
CA SER A 17 1.96 -42.62 -23.88
C SER A 17 1.09 -41.56 -23.17
N LEU A 18 -0.22 -41.75 -23.07
CA LEU A 18 -1.13 -40.92 -22.29
C LEU A 18 -0.92 -41.07 -20.77
N PHE A 19 -0.51 -42.25 -20.31
CA PHE A 19 -0.16 -42.49 -18.90
C PHE A 19 1.22 -41.93 -18.55
N LEU A 20 2.18 -42.00 -19.48
CA LEU A 20 3.51 -41.37 -19.32
C LEU A 20 3.45 -39.83 -19.37
N CYS A 21 2.52 -39.22 -20.11
CA CYS A 21 2.30 -37.76 -20.07
C CYS A 21 1.66 -37.29 -18.77
N ARG A 22 1.04 -38.14 -17.96
CA ARG A 22 0.50 -37.79 -16.64
C ARG A 22 1.48 -38.00 -15.49
N LEU A 23 2.64 -38.60 -15.75
CA LEU A 23 3.78 -38.68 -14.87
C LEU A 23 4.75 -37.48 -15.04
N ALA A 24 4.28 -36.33 -15.52
CA ALA A 24 4.89 -35.06 -15.22
C ALA A 24 4.79 -34.86 -13.69
N ALA A 25 5.82 -35.38 -13.03
CA ALA A 25 5.96 -35.56 -11.61
C ALA A 25 5.48 -34.29 -10.87
N ALA A 26 4.60 -34.47 -9.93
CA ALA A 26 4.50 -33.55 -8.81
C ALA A 26 5.93 -33.47 -8.25
N GLN A 27 6.72 -32.47 -8.65
CA GLN A 27 8.05 -32.24 -8.09
C GLN A 27 7.83 -32.03 -6.60
N GLY A 28 8.32 -32.97 -5.77
CA GLY A 28 8.28 -32.84 -4.33
C GLY A 28 8.87 -31.51 -3.90
N LEU A 29 8.55 -31.04 -2.73
CA LEU A 29 9.17 -29.83 -2.21
C LEU A 29 10.69 -30.01 -2.14
N PRO A 30 11.50 -28.96 -2.39
CA PRO A 30 12.94 -29.01 -2.16
C PRO A 30 13.24 -29.47 -0.75
N PRO A 31 14.23 -30.35 -0.50
CA PRO A 31 14.46 -30.97 0.80
C PRO A 31 14.57 -29.96 1.97
N ALA A 32 15.20 -28.80 1.75
CA ALA A 32 15.30 -27.76 2.75
C ALA A 32 13.94 -27.10 3.07
N VAL A 33 13.07 -26.98 2.08
CA VAL A 33 11.70 -26.44 2.25
C VAL A 33 10.83 -27.44 2.97
N GLU A 34 10.92 -28.72 2.58
CA GLU A 34 10.19 -29.80 3.24
C GLU A 34 10.59 -29.98 4.70
N ALA A 35 11.89 -29.98 4.99
CA ALA A 35 12.38 -30.02 6.37
C ALA A 35 11.95 -28.80 7.21
N ALA A 36 11.87 -27.61 6.60
CA ALA A 36 11.35 -26.42 7.26
C ALA A 36 9.85 -26.53 7.53
N LEU A 37 9.09 -27.11 6.60
CA LEU A 37 7.65 -27.34 6.74
C LEU A 37 7.35 -28.33 7.87
N GLN A 38 8.10 -29.43 7.96
CA GLN A 38 7.97 -30.40 9.04
C GLN A 38 8.26 -29.76 10.41
N ARG A 39 9.33 -28.96 10.52
CA ARG A 39 9.64 -28.24 11.77
C ARG A 39 8.58 -27.22 12.14
N ALA A 40 7.95 -26.59 11.15
CA ALA A 40 6.86 -25.63 11.37
C ALA A 40 5.55 -26.30 11.83
N ASN A 41 5.46 -27.64 11.73
CA ASN A 41 4.25 -28.41 12.03
C ASN A 41 3.01 -27.88 11.28
N LEU A 42 3.20 -27.51 10.01
CA LEU A 42 2.11 -27.03 9.14
C LEU A 42 1.77 -28.13 8.12
N PRO A 43 0.49 -28.37 7.86
CA PRO A 43 0.09 -29.27 6.79
C PRO A 43 0.46 -28.67 5.41
N ALA A 44 0.88 -29.52 4.49
CA ALA A 44 1.32 -29.10 3.16
C ALA A 44 0.20 -28.41 2.35
N ASP A 45 -1.04 -28.73 2.64
CA ASP A 45 -2.23 -28.14 2.01
C ASP A 45 -2.58 -26.75 2.54
N ALA A 46 -1.97 -26.31 3.64
CA ALA A 46 -2.06 -24.92 4.12
C ALA A 46 -1.21 -23.94 3.30
N LEU A 47 -0.34 -24.45 2.40
CA LEU A 47 0.59 -23.62 1.64
C LEU A 47 0.34 -23.68 0.12
N THR A 48 0.67 -22.59 -0.54
CA THR A 48 0.96 -22.55 -1.97
C THR A 48 2.34 -21.95 -2.19
N LEU A 49 3.17 -22.62 -3.00
CA LEU A 49 4.54 -22.21 -3.29
C LEU A 49 4.77 -22.26 -4.80
N LEU A 50 5.28 -21.19 -5.37
CA LEU A 50 5.55 -21.11 -6.80
C LEU A 50 6.86 -20.36 -7.04
N VAL A 51 7.73 -20.93 -7.87
CA VAL A 51 8.95 -20.27 -8.35
C VAL A 51 9.03 -20.43 -9.87
N LEU A 52 8.98 -19.29 -10.56
CA LEU A 52 9.07 -19.18 -12.02
C LEU A 52 10.28 -18.34 -12.41
N ASP A 53 10.84 -18.60 -13.59
CA ASP A 53 11.72 -17.61 -14.24
C ASP A 53 10.90 -16.37 -14.62
N VAL A 54 11.51 -15.18 -14.65
CA VAL A 54 10.83 -13.97 -15.15
C VAL A 54 10.45 -14.08 -16.63
N ASP A 55 11.11 -14.96 -17.40
CA ASP A 55 10.72 -15.33 -18.75
C ASP A 55 9.56 -16.34 -18.71
N PRO A 56 8.35 -15.97 -19.14
CA PRO A 56 7.15 -16.82 -19.04
C PRO A 56 7.20 -18.07 -19.92
N ARG A 57 8.16 -18.16 -20.85
CA ARG A 57 8.32 -19.33 -21.73
C ARG A 57 9.02 -20.51 -21.04
N LYS A 58 9.68 -20.25 -19.89
CA LYS A 58 10.36 -21.29 -19.14
C LYS A 58 9.41 -22.03 -18.21
N PRO A 59 9.61 -23.35 -18.03
CA PRO A 59 8.77 -24.12 -17.11
C PRO A 59 8.97 -23.68 -15.65
N PRO A 60 7.98 -23.92 -14.80
CA PRO A 60 8.11 -23.70 -13.36
C PRO A 60 9.29 -24.46 -12.78
N ARG A 61 10.08 -23.80 -11.93
CA ARG A 61 11.14 -24.45 -11.15
C ARG A 61 10.56 -25.16 -9.92
N LEU A 62 9.48 -24.62 -9.38
CA LEU A 62 8.66 -25.25 -8.34
C LEU A 62 7.21 -24.81 -8.52
N SER A 63 6.28 -25.75 -8.41
CA SER A 63 4.84 -25.49 -8.38
C SER A 63 4.20 -26.42 -7.37
N HIS A 64 3.71 -25.86 -6.25
CA HIS A 64 2.96 -26.57 -5.23
C HIS A 64 1.64 -25.85 -5.01
N ARG A 65 0.53 -26.48 -5.38
CA ARG A 65 -0.85 -25.96 -5.25
C ARG A 65 -1.05 -24.54 -5.82
N ALA A 66 -0.33 -24.21 -6.89
CA ALA A 66 -0.26 -22.85 -7.43
C ALA A 66 -1.60 -22.29 -7.94
N ASP A 67 -2.55 -23.17 -8.29
CA ASP A 67 -3.88 -22.82 -8.80
C ASP A 67 -4.96 -22.70 -7.71
N VAL A 68 -4.60 -22.94 -6.44
CA VAL A 68 -5.54 -22.82 -5.32
C VAL A 68 -5.68 -21.36 -4.90
N PRO A 69 -6.90 -20.78 -4.93
CA PRO A 69 -7.12 -19.40 -4.47
C PRO A 69 -6.93 -19.28 -2.96
N MET A 70 -5.99 -18.47 -2.53
CA MET A 70 -5.69 -18.22 -1.11
C MET A 70 -5.81 -16.73 -0.78
N ASN A 71 -6.01 -16.41 0.50
CA ASN A 71 -5.93 -15.05 0.99
C ASN A 71 -4.47 -14.59 0.97
N PRO A 72 -4.11 -13.56 0.19
CA PRO A 72 -2.72 -13.11 0.09
C PRO A 72 -2.38 -12.03 1.13
N ALA A 73 -3.31 -11.61 1.98
CA ALA A 73 -3.16 -10.43 2.82
C ALA A 73 -2.62 -9.22 2.03
N SER A 74 -1.67 -8.48 2.57
CA SER A 74 -1.10 -7.28 1.93
C SER A 74 -0.30 -7.53 0.64
N VAL A 75 -0.09 -8.79 0.22
CA VAL A 75 0.46 -9.08 -1.11
C VAL A 75 -0.54 -8.66 -2.21
N MET A 76 -1.84 -8.56 -1.90
CA MET A 76 -2.85 -8.00 -2.81
C MET A 76 -2.50 -6.59 -3.31
N LYS A 77 -1.71 -5.82 -2.55
CA LYS A 77 -1.24 -4.49 -2.97
C LYS A 77 -0.44 -4.51 -4.28
N LEU A 78 0.18 -5.64 -4.64
CA LEU A 78 0.85 -5.80 -5.93
C LEU A 78 -0.13 -5.63 -7.10
N VAL A 79 -1.35 -6.16 -6.97
CA VAL A 79 -2.41 -5.99 -7.98
C VAL A 79 -2.80 -4.52 -8.07
N THR A 80 -3.09 -3.88 -6.94
CA THR A 80 -3.53 -2.49 -6.89
C THR A 80 -2.48 -1.52 -7.44
N THR A 81 -1.21 -1.70 -7.04
CA THR A 81 -0.14 -0.78 -7.41
C THR A 81 0.31 -0.97 -8.86
N PHE A 82 0.33 -2.20 -9.38
CA PHE A 82 0.67 -2.41 -10.79
C PHE A 82 -0.45 -1.95 -11.72
N ALA A 83 -1.72 -2.26 -11.38
CA ALA A 83 -2.86 -1.72 -12.12
C ALA A 83 -2.87 -0.19 -12.16
N ALA A 84 -2.55 0.45 -11.04
CA ALA A 84 -2.48 1.91 -11.00
C ALA A 84 -1.37 2.48 -11.88
N LEU A 85 -0.19 1.86 -11.91
CA LEU A 85 0.90 2.26 -12.81
C LEU A 85 0.50 2.14 -14.28
N GLU A 86 -0.21 1.08 -14.68
CA GLU A 86 -0.66 0.91 -16.06
C GLU A 86 -1.82 1.84 -16.44
N LEU A 87 -2.76 2.09 -15.52
CA LEU A 87 -3.96 2.89 -15.81
C LEU A 87 -3.73 4.40 -15.69
N LEU A 88 -2.88 4.83 -14.77
CA LEU A 88 -2.67 6.25 -14.45
C LEU A 88 -1.31 6.76 -14.95
N GLY A 89 -0.34 5.87 -15.09
CA GLY A 89 1.05 6.21 -15.40
C GLY A 89 1.88 6.61 -14.15
N PRO A 90 3.21 6.45 -14.18
CA PRO A 90 4.10 6.68 -13.02
C PRO A 90 4.15 8.16 -12.60
N ALA A 91 3.92 9.09 -13.52
CA ALA A 91 3.94 10.54 -13.28
C ALA A 91 2.61 11.11 -12.76
N TYR A 92 1.56 10.28 -12.65
CA TYR A 92 0.27 10.73 -12.10
C TYR A 92 0.46 11.34 -10.72
N SER A 93 -0.17 12.50 -10.48
CA SER A 93 -0.20 13.17 -9.18
C SER A 93 -1.62 13.61 -8.82
N TRP A 94 -1.95 13.56 -7.55
CA TRP A 94 -3.22 14.04 -7.03
C TRP A 94 -3.15 15.55 -6.83
N ARG A 95 -4.27 16.20 -7.10
CA ARG A 95 -4.43 17.64 -6.86
C ARG A 95 -5.30 17.85 -5.64
N THR A 96 -4.96 18.84 -4.82
CA THR A 96 -5.80 19.33 -3.72
C THR A 96 -6.14 20.78 -4.04
N PRO A 97 -7.27 21.06 -4.70
CA PRO A 97 -7.72 22.42 -5.02
C PRO A 97 -8.09 23.20 -3.75
N VAL A 98 -7.71 24.45 -3.72
CA VAL A 98 -7.98 25.40 -2.63
C VAL A 98 -8.68 26.62 -3.20
N TYR A 99 -9.77 27.04 -2.56
CA TYR A 99 -10.60 28.14 -3.03
C TYR A 99 -10.73 29.19 -1.93
N LEU A 100 -10.52 30.45 -2.28
CA LEU A 100 -10.83 31.60 -1.44
C LEU A 100 -12.13 32.23 -2.00
N ASP A 101 -13.21 32.09 -1.24
CA ASP A 101 -14.54 32.60 -1.61
C ASP A 101 -14.73 33.96 -0.95
N GLY A 102 -14.13 34.98 -1.55
CA GLY A 102 -14.22 36.34 -1.10
C GLY A 102 -12.94 37.15 -1.28
N ALA A 103 -13.04 38.46 -1.04
CA ALA A 103 -11.92 39.37 -1.17
C ALA A 103 -11.01 39.31 0.07
N VAL A 104 -9.69 39.39 -0.16
CA VAL A 104 -8.71 39.59 0.91
C VAL A 104 -8.45 41.09 1.07
N ARG A 105 -8.78 41.62 2.25
CA ARG A 105 -8.56 43.05 2.61
C ARG A 105 -7.92 43.13 3.98
N GLU A 106 -6.87 43.92 4.12
CA GLU A 106 -6.13 44.12 5.38
C GLU A 106 -5.78 42.81 6.10
N GLY A 107 -5.39 41.80 5.33
CA GLY A 107 -5.04 40.47 5.87
C GLY A 107 -6.24 39.58 6.22
N THR A 108 -7.47 40.04 5.99
CA THR A 108 -8.69 39.26 6.26
C THR A 108 -9.35 38.77 4.97
N LEU A 109 -9.58 37.47 4.87
CA LEU A 109 -10.44 36.88 3.87
C LEU A 109 -11.91 37.10 4.30
N HIS A 110 -12.64 37.96 3.57
CA HIS A 110 -14.07 38.22 3.77
C HIS A 110 -14.93 37.19 3.05
N GLY A 111 -14.83 35.95 3.50
CA GLY A 111 -15.50 34.78 2.91
C GLY A 111 -14.95 33.50 3.50
N ASN A 112 -15.19 32.37 2.81
CA ASN A 112 -14.77 31.05 3.24
C ASN A 112 -13.50 30.58 2.54
N LEU A 113 -12.74 29.72 3.22
CA LEU A 113 -11.67 28.93 2.63
C LEU A 113 -12.15 27.51 2.39
N TYR A 114 -12.11 27.01 1.15
CA TYR A 114 -12.47 25.63 0.84
C TYR A 114 -11.21 24.82 0.53
N LEU A 115 -11.13 23.62 1.12
CA LEU A 115 -10.12 22.60 0.83
C LEU A 115 -10.86 21.40 0.22
N ARG A 116 -10.62 21.10 -1.06
CA ARG A 116 -11.26 19.99 -1.74
C ARG A 116 -10.34 18.79 -1.84
N GLY A 117 -10.75 17.69 -1.23
CA GLY A 117 -10.06 16.41 -1.33
C GLY A 117 -10.41 15.66 -2.62
N LEU A 118 -9.38 15.21 -3.33
CA LEU A 118 -9.48 14.34 -4.52
C LEU A 118 -8.70 13.05 -4.33
N GLY A 119 -8.52 12.62 -3.08
CA GLY A 119 -7.95 11.31 -2.76
C GLY A 119 -6.42 11.26 -2.65
N ASP A 120 -5.72 12.40 -2.44
CA ASP A 120 -4.26 12.38 -2.19
C ASP A 120 -3.93 11.38 -1.07
N PRO A 121 -3.14 10.32 -1.35
CA PRO A 121 -2.83 9.30 -0.35
C PRO A 121 -1.86 9.77 0.73
N LYS A 122 -1.21 10.94 0.54
CA LYS A 122 -0.11 11.39 1.41
C LYS A 122 -0.17 12.89 1.70
N LEU A 123 -1.37 13.42 1.97
CA LEU A 123 -1.52 14.78 2.50
C LEU A 123 -1.22 14.79 4.01
N VAL A 124 0.07 14.59 4.34
CA VAL A 124 0.59 14.58 5.71
C VAL A 124 0.77 15.99 6.27
N VAL A 125 1.11 16.12 7.55
CA VAL A 125 1.18 17.40 8.25
C VAL A 125 2.07 18.42 7.54
N GLU A 126 3.23 18.01 7.01
CA GLU A 126 4.16 18.89 6.28
C GLU A 126 3.52 19.45 5.00
N ARG A 127 2.73 18.66 4.33
CA ARG A 127 2.03 19.09 3.11
C ARG A 127 0.82 19.96 3.41
N LEU A 128 0.10 19.66 4.48
CA LEU A 128 -0.97 20.51 4.99
C LEU A 128 -0.40 21.87 5.44
N TRP A 129 0.74 21.85 6.12
CA TRP A 129 1.47 23.09 6.49
C TRP A 129 1.82 23.91 5.25
N LEU A 130 2.40 23.29 4.22
CA LEU A 130 2.74 23.96 2.97
C LEU A 130 1.49 24.56 2.28
N LEU A 131 0.37 23.83 2.29
CA LEU A 131 -0.89 24.31 1.74
C LEU A 131 -1.38 25.56 2.48
N LEU A 132 -1.45 25.51 3.81
CA LEU A 132 -1.90 26.64 4.62
C LEU A 132 -0.90 27.80 4.56
N ARG A 133 0.40 27.52 4.48
CA ARG A 133 1.44 28.55 4.26
C ARG A 133 1.24 29.28 2.94
N ARG A 134 0.78 28.58 1.90
CA ARG A 134 0.46 29.21 0.61
C ARG A 134 -0.78 30.12 0.71
N VAL A 135 -1.78 29.73 1.49
CA VAL A 135 -2.93 30.61 1.82
C VAL A 135 -2.43 31.90 2.51
N GLN A 136 -1.53 31.78 3.49
CA GLN A 136 -0.93 32.95 4.15
C GLN A 136 -0.10 33.81 3.19
N ALA A 137 0.59 33.20 2.22
CA ALA A 137 1.36 33.92 1.20
C ALA A 137 0.47 34.75 0.26
N MET A 138 -0.82 34.39 0.11
CA MET A 138 -1.82 35.18 -0.60
C MET A 138 -2.34 36.37 0.23
N GLY A 139 -1.74 36.66 1.37
CA GLY A 139 -2.09 37.77 2.24
C GLY A 139 -3.08 37.44 3.35
N VAL A 140 -3.59 36.22 3.44
CA VAL A 140 -4.58 35.82 4.44
C VAL A 140 -3.92 35.58 5.79
N ARG A 141 -4.33 36.36 6.81
CA ARG A 141 -3.95 36.19 8.22
C ARG A 141 -5.16 35.80 9.07
N GLN A 142 -6.33 36.24 8.65
CA GLN A 142 -7.61 35.99 9.29
C GLN A 142 -8.64 35.52 8.25
N ILE A 143 -9.48 34.57 8.64
CA ILE A 143 -10.62 34.10 7.85
C ILE A 143 -11.89 34.53 8.61
N ALA A 144 -12.72 35.37 7.95
CA ALA A 144 -13.96 35.88 8.57
C ALA A 144 -15.09 34.85 8.52
N GLY A 145 -15.13 34.03 7.48
CA GLY A 145 -16.06 32.91 7.34
C GLY A 145 -15.47 31.62 7.89
N ASP A 146 -15.84 30.48 7.26
CA ASP A 146 -15.47 29.14 7.65
C ASP A 146 -14.27 28.60 6.84
N ILE A 147 -13.60 27.60 7.38
CA ILE A 147 -12.79 26.67 6.60
C ILE A 147 -13.66 25.45 6.31
N VAL A 148 -13.96 25.23 5.03
CA VAL A 148 -14.88 24.17 4.59
C VAL A 148 -14.08 23.02 3.95
N LEU A 149 -14.23 21.81 4.49
CA LEU A 149 -13.57 20.60 4.01
C LEU A 149 -14.52 19.83 3.09
N ASP A 150 -14.22 19.84 1.78
CA ASP A 150 -14.99 19.10 0.78
C ASP A 150 -14.39 17.70 0.57
N ARG A 151 -15.11 16.70 1.07
CA ARG A 151 -14.77 15.28 1.01
C ARG A 151 -15.63 14.49 0.03
N SER A 152 -16.40 15.19 -0.81
CA SER A 152 -17.48 14.61 -1.63
C SER A 152 -16.99 13.76 -2.81
N ALA A 153 -15.68 13.74 -3.13
CA ALA A 153 -15.14 12.95 -4.24
C ALA A 153 -15.19 11.43 -3.99
N PHE A 154 -15.23 10.99 -2.71
CA PHE A 154 -15.37 9.59 -2.35
C PHE A 154 -16.74 9.30 -1.71
N ASP A 155 -17.26 8.13 -2.03
CA ASP A 155 -18.41 7.51 -1.37
C ASP A 155 -17.92 6.22 -0.69
N VAL A 156 -17.45 6.36 0.54
CA VAL A 156 -16.85 5.26 1.31
C VAL A 156 -17.75 4.73 2.42
N GLY A 157 -18.90 5.36 2.63
CA GLY A 157 -19.79 5.04 3.73
C GLY A 157 -19.16 5.24 5.12
N GLU A 158 -19.93 4.97 6.14
CA GLU A 158 -19.42 4.93 7.51
C GLU A 158 -18.85 3.54 7.79
N THR A 159 -17.59 3.47 8.19
CA THR A 159 -16.91 2.22 8.54
C THR A 159 -16.32 2.37 9.93
N ASP A 160 -16.67 1.47 10.84
CA ASP A 160 -16.03 1.39 12.15
C ASP A 160 -14.63 0.79 12.00
N PRO A 161 -13.57 1.50 12.41
CA PRO A 161 -12.19 0.98 12.39
C PRO A 161 -11.99 -0.31 13.20
N ALA A 162 -12.88 -0.60 14.17
CA ALA A 162 -12.84 -1.82 14.96
C ALA A 162 -13.30 -3.07 14.20
N ASN A 163 -14.02 -2.93 13.09
CA ASN A 163 -14.72 -4.04 12.41
C ASN A 163 -13.79 -5.17 11.91
N PHE A 164 -12.52 -4.86 11.63
CA PHE A 164 -11.60 -5.87 11.08
C PHE A 164 -11.03 -6.81 12.15
N ASP A 165 -10.53 -6.25 13.25
CA ASP A 165 -9.79 -7.00 14.27
C ASP A 165 -10.01 -6.53 15.72
N GLY A 166 -10.93 -5.59 15.94
CA GLY A 166 -11.21 -5.02 17.25
C GLY A 166 -10.23 -3.95 17.72
N GLU A 167 -9.30 -3.49 16.87
CA GLU A 167 -8.22 -2.56 17.21
C GLU A 167 -8.38 -1.19 16.54
N PRO A 168 -9.36 -0.35 16.95
CA PRO A 168 -9.69 0.89 16.24
C PRO A 168 -8.57 1.93 16.24
N LEU A 169 -7.67 1.87 17.24
CA LEU A 169 -6.56 2.82 17.37
C LEU A 169 -5.31 2.42 16.56
N ARG A 170 -5.36 1.31 15.84
CA ARG A 170 -4.27 0.94 14.94
C ARG A 170 -4.34 1.76 13.64
N PRO A 171 -3.28 2.49 13.26
CA PRO A 171 -3.28 3.33 12.06
C PRO A 171 -3.63 2.56 10.77
N TYR A 172 -3.36 1.26 10.70
CA TYR A 172 -3.68 0.44 9.53
C TYR A 172 -5.18 0.15 9.36
N ASN A 173 -6.02 0.41 10.39
CA ASN A 173 -7.47 0.29 10.35
C ASN A 173 -8.17 1.61 9.97
N ALA A 174 -7.43 2.72 9.88
CA ALA A 174 -8.00 3.99 9.44
C ALA A 174 -8.61 3.85 8.05
N THR A 175 -9.75 4.51 7.85
CA THR A 175 -10.52 4.44 6.61
C THR A 175 -10.04 5.45 5.58
N ALA A 176 -10.15 5.10 4.30
CA ALA A 176 -9.91 6.03 3.21
C ALA A 176 -10.82 7.26 3.27
N ASP A 177 -10.39 8.35 2.65
CA ASP A 177 -11.07 9.64 2.70
C ASP A 177 -10.69 10.50 1.50
N ALA A 178 -11.63 11.21 0.87
CA ALA A 178 -11.28 12.09 -0.24
C ALA A 178 -10.27 13.18 0.17
N LEU A 179 -10.39 13.69 1.41
CA LEU A 179 -9.43 14.59 2.04
C LEU A 179 -8.74 13.89 3.21
N LEU A 180 -7.95 12.89 2.90
CA LEU A 180 -7.19 12.11 3.90
C LEU A 180 -6.06 12.97 4.47
N LEU A 181 -6.21 13.45 5.69
CA LEU A 181 -5.15 14.17 6.39
C LEU A 181 -4.38 13.22 7.32
N ASN A 182 -3.05 13.26 7.24
CA ASN A 182 -2.10 12.57 8.12
C ASN A 182 -2.53 11.12 8.51
N PHE A 183 -3.12 10.39 7.56
CA PHE A 183 -3.62 9.01 7.76
C PHE A 183 -4.65 8.89 8.90
N LYS A 184 -5.37 9.98 9.26
CA LYS A 184 -6.25 10.07 10.45
C LYS A 184 -5.55 9.65 11.74
N SER A 185 -4.25 9.92 11.85
CA SER A 185 -3.40 9.47 12.95
C SER A 185 -2.66 10.61 13.60
N VAL A 186 -2.43 10.49 14.91
CA VAL A 186 -1.57 11.35 15.69
C VAL A 186 -0.27 10.63 15.97
N SER A 187 0.84 11.27 15.69
CA SER A 187 2.18 10.78 16.05
C SER A 187 2.65 11.48 17.31
N MET A 188 3.09 10.70 18.27
CA MET A 188 3.63 11.16 19.56
C MET A 188 5.12 10.85 19.60
N THR A 189 5.96 11.88 19.66
CA THR A 189 7.41 11.74 19.81
C THR A 189 7.78 11.94 21.27
N PHE A 190 8.36 10.92 21.89
CA PHE A 190 8.82 10.91 23.28
C PHE A 190 10.32 11.14 23.30
N THR A 191 10.76 12.27 23.83
CA THR A 191 12.18 12.63 23.95
C THR A 191 12.55 12.73 25.43
N PRO A 192 13.38 11.82 25.99
CA PRO A 192 13.75 11.83 27.40
C PRO A 192 14.64 13.04 27.73
N GLU A 193 14.24 13.81 28.75
CA GLU A 193 14.96 14.95 29.28
C GLU A 193 15.38 14.66 30.73
N ARG A 194 16.62 14.19 30.92
CA ARG A 194 17.10 13.70 32.22
C ARG A 194 17.22 14.84 33.26
N SER A 195 17.46 16.09 32.83
CA SER A 195 17.58 17.25 33.72
C SER A 195 16.29 17.56 34.48
N SER A 196 15.14 17.35 33.84
CA SER A 196 13.80 17.54 34.44
C SER A 196 13.18 16.26 34.96
N ASN A 197 13.85 15.11 34.82
CA ASN A 197 13.33 13.76 35.09
C ASN A 197 11.99 13.47 34.39
N THR A 198 11.80 14.01 33.20
CA THR A 198 10.60 13.83 32.38
C THR A 198 10.97 13.45 30.94
N ALA A 199 10.04 12.87 30.19
CA ALA A 199 10.10 12.86 28.73
C ALA A 199 9.15 13.92 28.18
N LEU A 200 9.65 14.74 27.25
CA LEU A 200 8.83 15.62 26.44
C LEU A 200 8.02 14.80 25.46
N VAL A 201 6.74 15.12 25.30
CA VAL A 201 5.85 14.51 24.32
C VAL A 201 5.40 15.55 23.31
N GLN A 202 5.85 15.40 22.07
CA GLN A 202 5.42 16.24 20.95
C GLN A 202 4.32 15.50 20.17
N PHE A 203 3.31 16.24 19.73
CA PHE A 203 2.16 15.71 19.01
C PHE A 203 2.06 16.30 17.61
N GLU A 204 1.85 15.46 16.61
CA GLU A 204 1.68 15.86 15.22
C GLU A 204 0.52 15.10 14.56
N PRO A 205 -0.41 15.81 13.90
CA PRO A 205 -0.58 17.26 13.85
C PRO A 205 -1.11 17.83 15.18
N PRO A 206 -1.02 19.17 15.38
CA PRO A 206 -1.72 19.83 16.47
C PRO A 206 -3.23 19.71 16.24
N LEU A 207 -4.00 19.41 17.29
CA LEU A 207 -5.45 19.21 17.20
C LEU A 207 -6.18 20.28 18.03
N ALA A 208 -6.99 21.11 17.38
CA ALA A 208 -7.80 22.11 18.08
C ALA A 208 -8.79 21.46 19.04
N GLY A 209 -8.89 22.02 20.27
CA GLY A 209 -9.80 21.53 21.30
C GLY A 209 -9.45 20.15 21.86
N VAL A 210 -8.19 19.71 21.73
CA VAL A 210 -7.66 18.48 22.35
C VAL A 210 -6.60 18.85 23.38
N GLU A 211 -6.82 18.43 24.63
CA GLU A 211 -5.83 18.52 25.70
C GLU A 211 -4.83 17.39 25.56
N MET A 212 -3.56 17.72 25.29
CA MET A 212 -2.49 16.74 25.11
C MET A 212 -1.42 16.91 26.18
N GLN A 213 -1.15 15.84 26.94
CA GLN A 213 -0.14 15.85 27.99
C GLN A 213 1.26 15.90 27.38
N SER A 214 1.93 17.04 27.47
CA SER A 214 3.23 17.31 26.84
C SER A 214 4.45 16.76 27.61
N ARG A 215 4.27 16.26 28.84
CA ARG A 215 5.35 15.69 29.66
C ARG A 215 4.88 14.47 30.43
N VAL A 216 5.73 13.45 30.51
CA VAL A 216 5.52 12.26 31.32
C VAL A 216 6.75 12.02 32.21
N PRO A 217 6.60 11.51 33.45
CA PRO A 217 7.74 11.24 34.31
C PRO A 217 8.64 10.16 33.70
N LEU A 218 9.96 10.23 34.00
CA LEU A 218 10.88 9.14 33.71
C LEU A 218 10.83 8.10 34.82
N VAL A 219 11.05 6.83 34.46
CA VAL A 219 11.25 5.71 35.39
C VAL A 219 12.54 4.99 35.06
N ALA A 220 13.29 4.57 36.08
CA ALA A 220 14.48 3.74 35.90
C ALA A 220 14.09 2.37 35.31
N GLY A 221 14.93 1.83 34.43
CA GLY A 221 14.75 0.51 33.84
C GLY A 221 15.08 0.43 32.36
N GLU A 222 15.05 -0.79 31.84
CA GLU A 222 15.24 -1.07 30.42
C GLU A 222 14.07 -0.53 29.59
N CYS A 223 14.34 -0.23 28.31
CA CYS A 223 13.32 0.33 27.41
C CYS A 223 12.10 -0.59 27.24
N GLY A 224 12.32 -1.88 27.04
CA GLY A 224 11.26 -2.90 26.94
C GLY A 224 10.04 -2.46 26.13
N ASP A 225 8.86 -2.78 26.65
CA ASP A 225 7.59 -2.28 26.11
C ASP A 225 7.23 -0.91 26.72
N TYR A 226 7.85 0.14 26.21
CA TYR A 226 7.61 1.52 26.68
C TYR A 226 6.14 1.96 26.52
N ARG A 227 5.40 1.39 25.56
CA ARG A 227 3.98 1.74 25.33
C ARG A 227 3.10 1.24 26.46
N ALA A 228 3.32 0.00 26.89
CA ALA A 228 2.64 -0.55 28.06
C ALA A 228 2.99 0.24 29.34
N SER A 229 4.27 0.65 29.49
CA SER A 229 4.73 1.45 30.62
C SER A 229 4.07 2.83 30.72
N LEU A 230 3.72 3.44 29.59
CA LEU A 230 3.06 4.77 29.51
C LEU A 230 1.62 4.74 30.00
N LYS A 231 0.93 3.60 29.95
CA LYS A 231 -0.50 3.47 30.34
C LYS A 231 -1.35 4.58 29.70
N ALA A 232 -1.27 4.70 28.38
CA ALA A 232 -1.97 5.75 27.63
C ALA A 232 -3.49 5.56 27.71
N ASP A 233 -4.20 6.68 27.85
CA ASP A 233 -5.65 6.77 27.77
C ASP A 233 -6.05 7.60 26.54
N PHE A 234 -6.75 6.95 25.61
CA PHE A 234 -7.30 7.51 24.38
C PHE A 234 -8.82 7.39 24.33
N SER A 235 -9.48 7.08 25.44
CA SER A 235 -10.94 6.86 25.50
C SER A 235 -11.76 8.15 25.26
N ASP A 236 -11.24 9.30 25.72
CA ASP A 236 -11.81 10.61 25.45
C ASP A 236 -11.09 11.26 24.26
N PRO A 237 -11.75 11.48 23.13
CA PRO A 237 -11.09 12.07 21.95
C PRO A 237 -10.64 13.53 22.18
N THR A 238 -11.10 14.18 23.23
CA THR A 238 -10.66 15.54 23.60
C THR A 238 -9.46 15.56 24.55
N LYS A 239 -8.96 14.39 24.98
CA LYS A 239 -7.86 14.28 25.94
C LYS A 239 -6.93 13.12 25.63
N ILE A 240 -5.65 13.39 25.54
CA ILE A 240 -4.61 12.35 25.43
C ILE A 240 -3.76 12.42 26.69
N ARG A 241 -3.80 11.36 27.51
CA ARG A 241 -3.15 11.30 28.82
C ARG A 241 -2.35 10.02 29.01
N PHE A 242 -1.39 10.08 29.90
CA PHE A 242 -0.51 8.97 30.28
C PHE A 242 -0.50 8.84 31.80
N ALA A 243 -1.06 7.74 32.33
CA ALA A 243 -1.07 7.45 33.75
C ALA A 243 0.23 6.80 34.25
N GLY A 244 1.12 6.42 33.32
CA GLY A 244 2.39 5.76 33.60
C GLY A 244 3.59 6.67 33.42
N ALA A 245 4.75 6.04 33.16
CA ALA A 245 6.02 6.71 33.01
C ALA A 245 6.81 6.19 31.80
N TYR A 246 7.75 6.98 31.29
CA TYR A 246 8.62 6.62 30.18
C TYR A 246 9.94 6.03 30.70
N PRO A 247 10.40 4.86 30.22
CA PRO A 247 11.66 4.27 30.70
C PRO A 247 12.86 5.13 30.30
N ALA A 248 13.70 5.51 31.29
CA ALA A 248 14.82 6.45 31.08
C ALA A 248 15.90 5.95 30.12
N ASN A 249 16.02 4.63 29.93
CA ASN A 249 16.96 4.01 28.98
C ASN A 249 16.41 3.91 27.54
N CYS A 250 15.17 4.31 27.31
CA CYS A 250 14.71 4.55 25.95
C CYS A 250 15.42 5.79 25.38
N ALA A 251 15.88 5.68 24.13
CA ALA A 251 16.16 6.88 23.32
C ALA A 251 14.82 7.46 22.84
N GLU A 252 14.88 8.47 21.98
CA GLU A 252 13.68 9.00 21.33
C GLU A 252 12.86 7.88 20.65
N LYS A 253 11.54 7.90 20.86
CA LYS A 253 10.60 6.97 20.26
C LYS A 253 9.40 7.69 19.69
N VAL A 254 8.94 7.22 18.54
CA VAL A 254 7.70 7.70 17.94
C VAL A 254 6.62 6.62 18.07
N TRP A 255 5.44 7.04 18.51
CA TRP A 255 4.26 6.20 18.60
C TRP A 255 3.10 6.85 17.85
N SER A 256 2.71 6.29 16.72
CA SER A 256 1.55 6.74 15.97
C SER A 256 0.33 5.91 16.35
N VAL A 257 -0.80 6.59 16.57
CA VAL A 257 -2.11 6.00 16.85
C VAL A 257 -3.17 6.61 15.93
N ALA A 258 -4.14 5.82 15.49
CA ALA A 258 -5.32 6.37 14.83
C ALA A 258 -6.11 7.20 15.86
N TYR A 259 -6.64 8.34 15.41
CA TYR A 259 -7.40 9.19 16.32
C TYR A 259 -8.74 8.55 16.67
N ALA A 260 -9.13 8.61 17.95
CA ALA A 260 -10.30 7.92 18.48
C ALA A 260 -11.62 8.37 17.85
N ASP A 261 -11.70 9.64 17.38
CA ASP A 261 -12.84 10.16 16.63
C ASP A 261 -12.43 10.53 15.19
N PRO A 262 -12.43 9.57 14.25
CA PRO A 262 -11.99 9.81 12.87
C PRO A 262 -12.81 10.87 12.13
N LYS A 263 -14.05 11.17 12.57
CA LYS A 263 -14.93 12.16 11.93
C LYS A 263 -14.43 13.58 12.20
N SER A 264 -14.05 13.89 13.44
CA SER A 264 -13.55 15.23 13.80
C SER A 264 -12.08 15.44 13.52
N PHE A 265 -11.31 14.40 13.21
CA PHE A 265 -9.85 14.49 13.05
C PHE A 265 -9.42 15.61 12.09
N ALA A 266 -9.96 15.59 10.85
CA ALA A 266 -9.58 16.55 9.82
C ALA A 266 -9.94 17.99 10.23
N LEU A 267 -11.09 18.19 10.87
CA LEU A 267 -11.53 19.51 11.35
C LEU A 267 -10.54 20.06 12.38
N ARG A 268 -10.23 19.25 13.40
CA ARG A 268 -9.30 19.59 14.47
C ARG A 268 -7.88 19.82 13.99
N ALA A 269 -7.39 19.01 13.05
CA ALA A 269 -6.04 19.11 12.50
C ALA A 269 -5.86 20.39 11.67
N VAL A 270 -6.83 20.72 10.81
CA VAL A 270 -6.77 21.94 10.00
C VAL A 270 -6.84 23.18 10.89
N GLU A 271 -7.76 23.23 11.86
CA GLU A 271 -7.88 24.35 12.79
C GLU A 271 -6.64 24.48 13.68
N GLY A 272 -6.16 23.36 14.23
CA GLY A 272 -4.99 23.34 15.10
C GLY A 272 -3.76 23.88 14.40
N LEU A 273 -3.48 23.39 13.18
CA LEU A 273 -2.32 23.83 12.40
C LEU A 273 -2.47 25.28 11.91
N TRP A 274 -3.68 25.71 11.50
CA TRP A 274 -3.91 27.10 11.12
C TRP A 274 -3.61 28.07 12.28
N ARG A 275 -4.09 27.76 13.48
CA ARG A 275 -3.86 28.56 14.70
C ARG A 275 -2.38 28.53 15.13
N GLU A 276 -1.71 27.38 15.09
CA GLU A 276 -0.28 27.24 15.40
C GLU A 276 0.59 28.09 14.48
N MET A 277 0.20 28.19 13.20
CA MET A 277 0.86 29.08 12.22
C MET A 277 0.54 30.57 12.41
N GLY A 278 -0.16 30.95 13.48
CA GLY A 278 -0.57 32.34 13.78
C GLY A 278 -1.79 32.81 13.00
N GLY A 279 -2.51 31.92 12.31
CA GLY A 279 -3.75 32.26 11.62
C GLY A 279 -4.92 32.46 12.58
N ARG A 280 -5.84 33.38 12.27
CA ARG A 280 -7.09 33.60 12.99
C ARG A 280 -8.28 33.07 12.19
N LEU A 281 -9.25 32.48 12.90
CA LEU A 281 -10.51 31.99 12.32
C LEU A 281 -11.65 32.55 13.17
N LEU A 282 -12.57 33.31 12.55
CA LEU A 282 -13.77 33.84 13.25
C LEU A 282 -14.96 32.87 13.15
N GLY A 283 -15.06 32.13 12.04
CA GLY A 283 -16.02 31.05 11.87
C GLY A 283 -15.51 29.72 12.47
N ALA A 284 -15.87 28.61 11.83
CA ALA A 284 -15.51 27.26 12.24
C ALA A 284 -14.86 26.46 11.09
N VAL A 285 -14.14 25.38 11.44
CA VAL A 285 -13.79 24.35 10.45
C VAL A 285 -14.93 23.34 10.41
N ARG A 286 -15.51 23.12 9.25
CA ARG A 286 -16.66 22.22 9.06
C ARG A 286 -16.59 21.43 7.75
N GLU A 287 -17.35 20.37 7.67
CA GLU A 287 -17.60 19.68 6.41
C GLU A 287 -18.57 20.48 5.52
N GLY A 288 -18.38 20.35 4.22
CA GLY A 288 -19.23 20.98 3.24
C GLY A 288 -18.78 20.67 1.81
N ARG A 289 -19.35 21.36 0.86
CA ARG A 289 -18.95 21.25 -0.56
C ARG A 289 -18.52 22.60 -1.07
N VAL A 290 -17.56 22.59 -2.01
CA VAL A 290 -17.29 23.76 -2.83
C VAL A 290 -18.58 24.11 -3.56
N PRO A 291 -19.04 25.37 -3.58
CA PRO A 291 -20.24 25.78 -4.29
C PRO A 291 -20.21 25.29 -5.73
N ALA A 292 -21.24 24.55 -6.11
CA ALA A 292 -21.40 24.11 -7.49
C ALA A 292 -22.00 25.26 -8.28
N THR A 293 -21.39 25.57 -9.40
CA THR A 293 -21.79 26.68 -10.27
C THR A 293 -22.84 26.29 -11.28
N THR A 294 -23.36 25.08 -11.22
CA THR A 294 -24.35 24.62 -12.21
C THR A 294 -25.58 24.02 -11.55
N VAL A 295 -26.71 24.60 -11.84
CA VAL A 295 -28.01 23.91 -11.82
C VAL A 295 -28.22 23.40 -13.25
N ASN A 296 -28.37 22.07 -13.43
CA ASN A 296 -28.61 21.40 -14.73
C ASN A 296 -27.57 21.64 -15.84
N GLY A 297 -26.28 21.74 -15.47
CA GLY A 297 -25.20 21.88 -16.45
C GLY A 297 -25.03 23.28 -17.05
N SER A 298 -25.80 24.24 -16.59
CA SER A 298 -25.62 25.66 -16.94
C SER A 298 -25.27 26.47 -15.70
N PRO A 299 -24.37 27.47 -15.78
CA PRO A 299 -24.13 28.38 -14.63
C PRO A 299 -25.46 29.00 -14.18
N ALA A 300 -25.65 29.17 -12.88
CA ALA A 300 -26.74 29.99 -12.37
C ALA A 300 -26.60 31.37 -13.05
N ALA A 301 -27.69 31.92 -13.54
CA ALA A 301 -27.66 33.15 -14.35
C ALA A 301 -26.94 34.26 -13.57
N GLY A 302 -25.72 34.61 -13.99
CA GLY A 302 -24.91 35.70 -13.45
C GLY A 302 -23.78 35.31 -12.49
N GLU A 303 -23.60 34.01 -12.10
CA GLU A 303 -22.49 33.57 -11.26
C GLU A 303 -21.45 32.79 -12.08
N SER A 304 -20.20 33.25 -12.06
CA SER A 304 -19.08 32.50 -12.60
C SER A 304 -18.70 31.35 -11.65
N PRO A 305 -18.20 30.21 -12.18
CA PRO A 305 -17.66 29.13 -11.38
C PRO A 305 -16.62 29.64 -10.38
N LEU A 306 -16.68 29.15 -9.13
CA LEU A 306 -15.59 29.38 -8.20
C LEU A 306 -14.37 28.57 -8.66
N GLU A 307 -13.41 29.26 -9.25
CA GLU A 307 -12.16 28.64 -9.72
C GLU A 307 -11.19 28.44 -8.55
N PRO A 308 -10.37 27.38 -8.57
CA PRO A 308 -9.34 27.20 -7.56
C PRO A 308 -8.38 28.39 -7.52
N SER A 309 -8.19 29.00 -6.35
CA SER A 309 -7.19 30.02 -6.16
C SER A 309 -5.77 29.47 -6.36
N PHE A 310 -5.59 28.19 -6.04
CA PHE A 310 -4.43 27.37 -6.39
C PHE A 310 -4.72 25.88 -6.17
N GLU A 311 -3.82 25.04 -6.68
CA GLU A 311 -3.80 23.60 -6.41
C GLU A 311 -2.48 23.20 -5.76
N LEU A 312 -2.51 22.25 -4.83
CA LEU A 312 -1.34 21.58 -4.28
C LEU A 312 -1.24 20.17 -4.88
N ASN A 313 -0.15 19.89 -5.60
CA ASN A 313 0.08 18.57 -6.17
C ASN A 313 0.78 17.65 -5.17
N SER A 314 0.41 16.36 -5.16
CA SER A 314 1.11 15.31 -4.40
C SER A 314 2.47 14.97 -5.02
N ALA A 315 3.22 14.08 -4.37
CA ALA A 315 4.28 13.34 -5.03
C ALA A 315 3.71 12.47 -6.17
N PRO A 316 4.51 12.10 -7.20
CA PRO A 316 4.07 11.25 -8.29
C PRO A 316 3.74 9.83 -7.82
N LEU A 317 2.89 9.12 -8.59
CA LEU A 317 2.44 7.77 -8.27
C LEU A 317 3.62 6.80 -8.02
N ALA A 318 4.71 6.91 -8.77
CA ALA A 318 5.90 6.10 -8.58
C ALA A 318 6.47 6.19 -7.15
N GLU A 319 6.47 7.37 -6.54
CA GLU A 319 6.87 7.55 -5.14
C GLU A 319 5.81 7.05 -4.15
N ILE A 320 4.54 7.30 -4.46
CA ILE A 320 3.41 6.88 -3.61
C ILE A 320 3.35 5.35 -3.49
N ILE A 321 3.51 4.61 -4.59
CA ILE A 321 3.51 3.14 -4.55
C ILE A 321 4.71 2.58 -3.78
N ARG A 322 5.83 3.30 -3.74
CA ARG A 322 6.98 2.93 -2.92
C ARG A 322 6.61 2.91 -1.44
N ASP A 323 5.94 3.94 -0.95
CA ASP A 323 5.47 3.98 0.44
C ASP A 323 4.42 2.89 0.70
N ILE A 324 3.48 2.69 -0.23
CA ILE A 324 2.47 1.63 -0.13
C ILE A 324 3.12 0.25 0.01
N ASN A 325 4.09 -0.09 -0.84
CA ASN A 325 4.66 -1.42 -0.89
C ASN A 325 5.75 -1.64 0.18
N LYS A 326 6.66 -0.68 0.38
CA LYS A 326 7.76 -0.77 1.36
C LYS A 326 7.24 -0.88 2.79
N TYR A 327 6.27 -0.04 3.16
CA TYR A 327 5.72 0.00 4.52
C TYR A 327 4.40 -0.75 4.66
N SER A 328 3.91 -1.34 3.57
CA SER A 328 2.63 -2.06 3.55
C SER A 328 1.44 -1.20 4.00
N ASN A 329 1.45 0.11 3.68
CA ASN A 329 0.45 1.05 4.13
C ASN A 329 -0.94 0.73 3.56
N ASN A 330 -1.89 0.38 4.44
CA ASN A 330 -3.24 -0.02 4.04
C ASN A 330 -4.08 1.17 3.59
N VAL A 331 -3.99 2.28 4.31
CA VAL A 331 -4.80 3.48 4.05
C VAL A 331 -4.43 4.06 2.68
N MET A 332 -3.13 4.21 2.41
CA MET A 332 -2.66 4.67 1.10
C MET A 332 -3.07 3.71 -0.03
N ALA A 333 -3.05 2.40 0.21
CA ALA A 333 -3.48 1.42 -0.79
C ALA A 333 -4.99 1.52 -1.08
N GLN A 334 -5.82 1.78 -0.06
CA GLN A 334 -7.26 2.02 -0.24
C GLN A 334 -7.52 3.34 -0.97
N GLN A 335 -6.77 4.41 -0.67
CA GLN A 335 -6.82 5.67 -1.41
C GLN A 335 -6.52 5.46 -2.90
N LEU A 336 -5.42 4.77 -3.20
CA LEU A 336 -5.05 4.44 -4.57
C LEU A 336 -6.12 3.60 -5.27
N PHE A 337 -6.67 2.60 -4.57
CA PHE A 337 -7.76 1.77 -5.09
C PHE A 337 -8.99 2.61 -5.47
N LEU A 338 -9.42 3.54 -4.61
CA LEU A 338 -10.54 4.44 -4.90
C LEU A 338 -10.23 5.43 -6.03
N THR A 339 -8.98 5.90 -6.11
CA THR A 339 -8.53 6.78 -7.20
C THR A 339 -8.72 6.13 -8.57
N LEU A 340 -8.60 4.81 -8.69
CA LEU A 340 -8.80 4.11 -9.97
C LEU A 340 -10.19 4.37 -10.56
N SER A 341 -11.24 4.42 -9.75
CA SER A 341 -12.59 4.72 -10.23
C SER A 341 -12.83 6.22 -10.42
N LEU A 342 -12.17 7.09 -9.64
CA LEU A 342 -12.27 8.53 -9.80
C LEU A 342 -11.62 9.03 -11.11
N ALA A 343 -10.48 8.43 -11.47
CA ALA A 343 -9.71 8.80 -12.65
C ALA A 343 -10.15 8.06 -13.94
N ALA A 344 -10.97 7.01 -13.80
CA ALA A 344 -11.46 6.27 -14.98
C ALA A 344 -12.36 7.15 -15.84
N PRO A 345 -12.26 7.08 -17.18
CA PRO A 345 -13.19 7.76 -18.07
C PRO A 345 -14.65 7.40 -17.75
N SER A 346 -15.54 8.39 -17.73
CA SER A 346 -16.96 8.19 -17.36
C SER A 346 -17.67 7.11 -18.18
N ASN A 347 -17.29 6.91 -19.44
CA ASN A 347 -17.81 5.84 -20.30
C ASN A 347 -17.45 4.44 -19.79
N ALA A 348 -16.37 4.31 -19.04
CA ALA A 348 -15.88 3.05 -18.49
C ALA A 348 -16.65 2.63 -17.22
N VAL A 349 -17.15 3.58 -16.45
CA VAL A 349 -17.94 3.34 -15.23
C VAL A 349 -19.41 3.06 -15.59
N ASN A 350 -19.95 3.76 -16.59
CA ASN A 350 -21.34 3.61 -17.02
C ASN A 350 -21.64 2.26 -17.69
N ALA A 351 -20.68 1.63 -18.36
CA ALA A 351 -20.85 0.32 -18.99
C ALA A 351 -21.10 -0.81 -17.97
N VAL A 352 -20.66 -0.65 -16.73
CA VAL A 352 -20.86 -1.65 -15.66
C VAL A 352 -22.22 -1.46 -14.96
N ASN A 353 -22.69 -0.22 -14.87
CA ASN A 353 -23.99 0.11 -14.26
C ASN A 353 -25.18 -0.14 -15.20
N ALA A 354 -24.93 -0.26 -16.51
CA ALA A 354 -25.98 -0.46 -17.53
C ALA A 354 -26.65 -1.86 -17.47
N VAL A 355 -26.13 -2.80 -16.70
CA VAL A 355 -26.74 -4.14 -16.52
C VAL A 355 -27.86 -4.14 -15.48
N SER A 356 -28.06 -3.04 -14.72
CA SER A 356 -29.06 -2.97 -13.63
C SER A 356 -30.00 -1.74 -13.64
N ALA A 357 -29.96 -0.90 -14.66
CA ALA A 357 -30.80 0.31 -14.66
C ALA A 357 -31.62 0.46 -15.95
N THR A 358 -32.88 0.01 -15.90
CA THR A 358 -33.95 0.54 -16.74
C THR A 358 -34.42 1.86 -16.15
N SER A 359 -33.80 2.97 -16.50
CA SER A 359 -34.40 4.31 -16.57
C SER A 359 -33.33 5.38 -16.81
N ALA A 360 -33.28 5.92 -17.99
CA ALA A 360 -32.41 7.02 -18.33
C ALA A 360 -33.15 8.35 -18.09
N THR A 361 -32.64 9.16 -17.17
CA THR A 361 -32.83 10.62 -17.21
C THR A 361 -31.48 11.28 -16.99
N SER A 362 -31.11 12.10 -17.95
CA SER A 362 -29.83 12.75 -18.14
C SER A 362 -29.50 13.73 -17.02
N ALA A 363 -28.40 13.49 -16.33
CA ALA A 363 -27.44 14.49 -15.88
C ALA A 363 -26.21 13.70 -15.48
N THR A 364 -25.06 13.96 -16.11
CA THR A 364 -23.79 13.29 -15.77
C THR A 364 -23.45 13.64 -14.31
N PRO A 365 -23.66 12.75 -13.33
CA PRO A 365 -23.23 13.05 -11.98
C PRO A 365 -21.70 13.07 -11.98
N VAL A 366 -21.08 14.02 -11.31
CA VAL A 366 -19.66 13.95 -10.95
C VAL A 366 -19.46 12.59 -10.29
N SER A 367 -18.78 11.69 -10.98
CA SER A 367 -18.64 10.29 -10.56
C SER A 367 -17.82 10.29 -9.26
N ARG A 368 -18.48 9.91 -8.16
CA ARG A 368 -17.81 9.69 -6.88
C ARG A 368 -17.09 8.35 -6.93
N ALA A 369 -15.88 8.30 -6.40
CA ALA A 369 -15.20 7.05 -6.26
C ALA A 369 -15.87 6.17 -5.21
N SER A 370 -16.10 4.91 -5.54
CA SER A 370 -16.61 3.92 -4.59
C SER A 370 -15.82 2.61 -4.68
N ALA A 371 -15.94 1.77 -3.66
CA ALA A 371 -15.27 0.47 -3.66
C ALA A 371 -15.79 -0.44 -4.80
N ASP A 372 -17.09 -0.42 -5.09
CA ASP A 372 -17.68 -1.21 -6.18
C ASP A 372 -17.19 -0.75 -7.55
N ALA A 373 -17.19 0.56 -7.80
CA ALA A 373 -16.67 1.12 -9.04
C ALA A 373 -15.18 0.78 -9.22
N SER A 374 -14.38 0.83 -8.15
CA SER A 374 -12.95 0.49 -8.20
C SER A 374 -12.72 -1.01 -8.43
N ARG A 375 -13.55 -1.88 -7.85
CA ARG A 375 -13.52 -3.33 -8.18
C ARG A 375 -13.84 -3.58 -9.64
N ALA A 376 -14.82 -2.86 -10.20
CA ALA A 376 -15.20 -2.97 -11.61
C ALA A 376 -14.06 -2.54 -12.54
N VAL A 377 -13.36 -1.44 -12.22
CA VAL A 377 -12.18 -0.97 -12.97
C VAL A 377 -11.07 -2.02 -12.93
N LEU A 378 -10.71 -2.53 -11.75
CA LEU A 378 -9.67 -3.56 -11.62
C LEU A 378 -10.04 -4.87 -12.33
N ARG A 379 -11.31 -5.28 -12.23
CA ARG A 379 -11.79 -6.47 -12.92
C ARG A 379 -11.63 -6.34 -14.44
N ARG A 380 -12.03 -5.20 -15.01
CA ARG A 380 -11.88 -4.94 -16.45
C ARG A 380 -10.41 -4.93 -16.85
N TRP A 381 -9.57 -4.16 -16.17
CA TRP A 381 -8.13 -4.13 -16.41
C TRP A 381 -7.51 -5.53 -16.39
N TRP A 382 -7.91 -6.39 -15.43
CA TRP A 382 -7.42 -7.75 -15.34
C TRP A 382 -7.83 -8.59 -16.54
N LEU A 383 -9.11 -8.52 -16.94
CA LEU A 383 -9.64 -9.31 -18.07
C LEU A 383 -9.06 -8.89 -19.43
N GLU A 384 -8.68 -7.63 -19.57
CA GLU A 384 -7.99 -7.11 -20.77
C GLU A 384 -6.52 -7.54 -20.82
N ARG A 385 -5.92 -7.83 -19.67
CA ARG A 385 -4.49 -8.05 -19.53
C ARG A 385 -4.12 -9.51 -19.29
N PHE A 386 -5.00 -10.28 -18.63
CA PHE A 386 -4.78 -11.64 -18.17
C PHE A 386 -5.97 -12.56 -18.49
N GLU A 387 -5.80 -13.86 -18.24
CA GLU A 387 -6.87 -14.83 -18.43
C GLU A 387 -7.97 -14.72 -17.36
N ALA A 388 -9.22 -14.92 -17.76
CA ALA A 388 -10.39 -14.83 -16.87
C ALA A 388 -10.34 -15.84 -15.70
N LYS A 389 -9.75 -17.03 -15.93
CA LYS A 389 -9.61 -18.07 -14.89
C LYS A 389 -8.74 -17.65 -13.70
N ASP A 390 -7.86 -16.67 -13.91
CA ASP A 390 -6.94 -16.17 -12.88
C ASP A 390 -7.44 -14.90 -12.20
N LEU A 391 -8.69 -14.48 -12.48
CA LEU A 391 -9.26 -13.25 -11.94
C LEU A 391 -9.24 -13.24 -10.41
N PRO A 392 -8.53 -12.27 -9.77
CA PRO A 392 -8.50 -12.17 -8.32
C PRO A 392 -9.82 -11.64 -7.75
N LEU A 393 -10.18 -12.09 -6.56
CA LEU A 393 -11.20 -11.46 -5.73
C LEU A 393 -10.55 -10.34 -4.91
N VAL A 394 -10.69 -9.10 -5.37
CA VAL A 394 -10.18 -7.91 -4.70
C VAL A 394 -11.31 -7.26 -3.90
N ASP A 395 -11.12 -7.08 -2.60
CA ASP A 395 -12.12 -6.45 -1.73
C ASP A 395 -11.94 -4.92 -1.64
N ASN A 396 -10.78 -4.47 -1.12
CA ASN A 396 -10.51 -3.07 -0.82
C ASN A 396 -9.14 -2.56 -1.32
N GLY A 397 -8.48 -3.31 -2.18
CA GLY A 397 -7.17 -2.96 -2.75
C GLY A 397 -5.97 -3.04 -1.79
N SER A 398 -6.18 -3.06 -0.48
CA SER A 398 -5.09 -3.14 0.52
C SER A 398 -4.74 -4.56 0.94
N GLY A 399 -5.67 -5.50 0.80
CA GLY A 399 -5.56 -6.87 1.31
C GLY A 399 -5.81 -7.01 2.82
N LEU A 400 -6.20 -5.94 3.51
CA LEU A 400 -6.77 -6.01 4.86
C LEU A 400 -8.22 -6.48 4.74
N SER A 401 -8.38 -7.78 4.45
CA SER A 401 -9.67 -8.38 4.12
C SER A 401 -9.67 -9.88 4.36
N ARG A 402 -10.78 -10.39 4.89
CA ARG A 402 -11.03 -11.83 5.02
C ARG A 402 -11.51 -12.47 3.72
N ARG A 403 -12.00 -11.66 2.76
CA ARG A 403 -12.64 -12.11 1.51
C ARG A 403 -11.67 -12.21 0.35
N SER A 404 -10.62 -11.39 0.30
CA SER A 404 -9.67 -11.35 -0.82
C SER A 404 -9.07 -12.72 -1.13
N ARG A 405 -9.00 -13.09 -2.41
CA ARG A 405 -8.43 -14.37 -2.89
C ARG A 405 -7.67 -14.14 -4.19
N ILE A 406 -6.55 -14.85 -4.33
CA ILE A 406 -5.78 -14.92 -5.57
C ILE A 406 -4.99 -16.22 -5.58
N THR A 407 -4.74 -16.78 -6.77
CA THR A 407 -3.86 -17.94 -6.94
C THR A 407 -2.39 -17.49 -7.00
N ALA A 408 -1.47 -18.37 -6.62
CA ALA A 408 -0.04 -18.09 -6.80
C ALA A 408 0.30 -17.93 -8.29
N GLN A 409 -0.39 -18.68 -9.15
CA GLN A 409 -0.24 -18.59 -10.60
C GLN A 409 -0.64 -17.20 -11.13
N ALA A 410 -1.78 -16.66 -10.69
CA ALA A 410 -2.23 -15.32 -11.05
C ALA A 410 -1.26 -14.23 -10.62
N LEU A 411 -0.78 -14.29 -9.37
CA LEU A 411 0.25 -13.37 -8.86
C LEU A 411 1.55 -13.46 -9.66
N ALA A 412 1.99 -14.67 -9.99
CA ALA A 412 3.21 -14.87 -10.75
C ALA A 412 3.11 -14.31 -12.19
N ARG A 413 1.96 -14.49 -12.86
CA ARG A 413 1.71 -13.89 -14.18
C ARG A 413 1.73 -12.35 -14.12
N LEU A 414 1.12 -11.76 -13.09
CA LEU A 414 1.20 -10.32 -12.87
C LEU A 414 2.65 -9.86 -12.70
N LEU A 415 3.44 -10.56 -11.87
CA LEU A 415 4.84 -10.22 -11.63
C LEU A 415 5.70 -10.39 -12.89
N GLN A 416 5.48 -11.44 -13.70
CA GLN A 416 6.15 -11.60 -14.99
C GLN A 416 5.78 -10.49 -15.98
N ALA A 417 4.49 -10.11 -16.05
CA ALA A 417 4.03 -9.00 -16.88
C ALA A 417 4.65 -7.67 -16.43
N ALA A 418 4.69 -7.41 -15.13
CA ALA A 418 5.32 -6.21 -14.57
C ALA A 418 6.83 -6.16 -14.86
N TYR A 419 7.52 -7.30 -14.80
CA TYR A 419 8.96 -7.38 -15.09
C TYR A 419 9.27 -7.10 -16.57
N SER A 420 8.36 -7.49 -17.48
CA SER A 420 8.50 -7.28 -18.93
C SER A 420 7.96 -5.92 -19.40
N SER A 421 7.38 -5.13 -18.51
CA SER A 421 6.79 -3.81 -18.79
C SER A 421 7.84 -2.71 -18.75
N PRO A 422 7.68 -1.61 -19.51
CA PRO A 422 8.44 -0.38 -19.32
C PRO A 422 8.35 0.21 -17.89
N LEU A 423 7.32 -0.16 -17.13
CA LEU A 423 7.08 0.27 -15.74
C LEU A 423 7.86 -0.58 -14.71
N MET A 424 8.64 -1.56 -15.17
CA MET A 424 9.41 -2.47 -14.31
C MET A 424 10.29 -1.75 -13.30
N PRO A 425 11.06 -0.72 -13.65
CA PRO A 425 11.94 -0.05 -12.70
C PRO A 425 11.19 0.54 -11.50
N ASP A 426 10.08 1.26 -11.76
CA ASP A 426 9.26 1.87 -10.72
C ASP A 426 8.59 0.82 -9.84
N PHE A 427 8.04 -0.23 -10.47
CA PHE A 427 7.36 -1.28 -9.75
C PHE A 427 8.32 -2.10 -8.87
N VAL A 428 9.46 -2.56 -9.39
CA VAL A 428 10.45 -3.34 -8.64
C VAL A 428 11.07 -2.51 -7.52
N ALA A 429 11.44 -1.25 -7.79
CA ALA A 429 12.01 -0.34 -6.77
C ALA A 429 11.01 -0.04 -5.63
N SER A 430 9.71 -0.16 -5.88
CA SER A 430 8.68 0.03 -4.85
C SER A 430 8.65 -1.10 -3.81
N LEU A 431 9.16 -2.30 -4.14
CA LEU A 431 9.11 -3.45 -3.25
C LEU A 431 10.19 -3.38 -2.16
N PRO A 432 9.93 -3.91 -0.94
CA PRO A 432 10.95 -4.08 0.09
C PRO A 432 12.14 -4.88 -0.40
N LEU A 433 13.35 -4.40 -0.13
CA LEU A 433 14.60 -5.08 -0.41
C LEU A 433 15.04 -5.88 0.82
N SER A 434 15.27 -7.17 0.64
CA SER A 434 15.64 -8.09 1.73
C SER A 434 16.83 -7.58 2.54
N GLY A 435 16.67 -7.47 3.87
CA GLY A 435 17.70 -7.04 4.80
C GLY A 435 18.09 -5.56 4.73
N VAL A 436 17.43 -4.75 3.88
CA VAL A 436 17.79 -3.33 3.65
C VAL A 436 16.70 -2.38 4.12
N ASP A 437 15.47 -2.56 3.63
CA ASP A 437 14.41 -1.59 3.90
C ASP A 437 13.00 -2.20 4.07
N GLY A 438 12.05 -1.32 4.38
CA GLY A 438 10.64 -1.65 4.49
C GLY A 438 10.35 -2.78 5.48
N THR A 439 9.36 -3.60 5.16
CA THR A 439 8.95 -4.74 6.01
C THR A 439 9.97 -5.88 6.05
N LEU A 440 11.01 -5.83 5.23
CA LEU A 440 12.09 -6.83 5.19
C LEU A 440 13.40 -6.37 5.82
N LYS A 441 13.46 -5.15 6.40
CA LYS A 441 14.68 -4.55 6.97
C LYS A 441 15.42 -5.46 7.95
N ASN A 442 14.70 -6.22 8.75
CA ASN A 442 15.29 -7.07 9.80
C ASN A 442 15.67 -8.48 9.32
N ARG A 443 15.44 -8.82 8.06
CA ARG A 443 15.80 -10.13 7.48
C ARG A 443 17.24 -10.14 6.99
N ARG A 444 18.20 -10.44 7.87
CA ARG A 444 19.64 -10.32 7.59
C ARG A 444 20.21 -11.47 6.76
N ALA A 445 19.49 -12.58 6.58
CA ALA A 445 20.05 -13.79 6.00
C ALA A 445 20.34 -13.69 4.48
N MET A 446 19.75 -12.76 3.75
CA MET A 446 19.84 -12.66 2.28
C MET A 446 19.78 -11.20 1.84
N VAL A 447 20.67 -10.39 2.40
CA VAL A 447 20.70 -8.93 2.17
C VAL A 447 20.85 -8.62 0.69
N GLY A 448 19.98 -7.75 0.16
CA GLY A 448 20.04 -7.27 -1.22
C GLY A 448 19.65 -8.28 -2.30
N SER A 449 19.27 -9.51 -1.93
CA SER A 449 19.06 -10.58 -2.91
C SER A 449 17.65 -10.66 -3.48
N ALA A 450 16.67 -9.95 -2.90
CA ALA A 450 15.28 -10.07 -3.33
C ALA A 450 14.47 -8.81 -3.07
N HIS A 451 13.56 -8.50 -4.00
CA HIS A 451 12.54 -7.47 -3.89
C HIS A 451 11.19 -8.16 -3.65
N LEU A 452 10.70 -8.19 -2.40
CA LEU A 452 9.53 -9.00 -2.04
C LEU A 452 8.53 -8.19 -1.22
N LYS A 453 7.25 -8.31 -1.56
CA LYS A 453 6.13 -7.80 -0.77
C LYS A 453 5.69 -8.83 0.24
N THR A 454 5.52 -8.41 1.51
CA THR A 454 5.00 -9.24 2.60
C THR A 454 3.49 -9.09 2.76
N GLY A 455 2.83 -10.13 3.25
CA GLY A 455 1.44 -10.11 3.70
C GLY A 455 1.30 -10.85 5.03
N SER A 456 0.55 -10.27 5.96
CA SER A 456 0.26 -10.90 7.24
C SER A 456 -1.14 -10.52 7.72
N LEU A 457 -1.91 -11.52 8.15
CA LEU A 457 -3.10 -11.40 8.98
C LEU A 457 -2.97 -12.46 10.09
N ARG A 458 -3.92 -12.54 10.99
CA ARG A 458 -3.89 -13.50 12.08
C ARG A 458 -3.64 -14.94 11.60
N ASP A 459 -4.27 -15.31 10.48
CA ASP A 459 -4.29 -16.64 9.88
C ASP A 459 -3.64 -16.69 8.49
N VAL A 460 -2.88 -15.66 8.13
CA VAL A 460 -2.23 -15.53 6.82
C VAL A 460 -0.78 -15.09 6.97
N SER A 461 0.12 -15.79 6.30
CA SER A 461 1.48 -15.33 6.01
C SER A 461 1.71 -15.41 4.51
N ALA A 462 2.25 -14.37 3.90
CA ALA A 462 2.49 -14.34 2.45
C ALA A 462 3.75 -13.56 2.08
N LEU A 463 4.35 -13.94 0.96
CA LEU A 463 5.55 -13.33 0.42
C LEU A 463 5.54 -13.49 -1.11
N ALA A 464 5.67 -12.41 -1.88
CA ALA A 464 5.76 -12.49 -3.34
C ALA A 464 6.59 -11.35 -3.94
N GLY A 465 7.26 -11.63 -5.06
CA GLY A 465 8.09 -10.68 -5.80
C GLY A 465 9.23 -11.35 -6.53
N TYR A 466 10.41 -10.73 -6.51
CA TYR A 466 11.55 -11.13 -7.34
C TYR A 466 12.75 -11.55 -6.49
N VAL A 467 13.41 -12.64 -6.89
CA VAL A 467 14.67 -13.14 -6.30
C VAL A 467 15.78 -13.06 -7.36
N HIS A 468 16.90 -12.48 -6.97
CA HIS A 468 18.10 -12.33 -7.80
C HIS A 468 19.05 -13.48 -7.49
N ALA A 469 18.99 -14.55 -8.28
CA ALA A 469 19.78 -15.75 -8.06
C ALA A 469 21.28 -15.53 -8.34
N ILE A 470 22.12 -16.32 -7.66
CA ILE A 470 23.60 -16.28 -7.80
C ILE A 470 24.03 -16.59 -9.24
N SER A 471 23.25 -17.41 -9.95
CA SER A 471 23.47 -17.71 -11.38
C SER A 471 23.32 -16.49 -12.32
N GLY A 472 22.86 -15.34 -11.81
CA GLY A 472 22.47 -14.18 -12.60
C GLY A 472 21.02 -14.22 -13.12
N ARG A 473 20.30 -15.33 -12.92
CA ARG A 473 18.88 -15.44 -13.28
C ARG A 473 18.01 -14.62 -12.34
N ARG A 474 16.83 -14.30 -12.81
CA ARG A 474 15.79 -13.61 -12.03
C ARG A 474 14.57 -14.50 -11.96
N TYR A 475 14.05 -14.66 -10.75
CA TYR A 475 12.88 -15.49 -10.49
C TYR A 475 11.75 -14.68 -9.88
N VAL A 476 10.53 -15.01 -10.28
CA VAL A 476 9.33 -14.69 -9.54
C VAL A 476 9.14 -15.76 -8.46
N MET A 477 8.93 -15.34 -7.23
CA MET A 477 8.62 -16.21 -6.10
C MET A 477 7.29 -15.79 -5.48
N VAL A 478 6.40 -16.76 -5.26
CA VAL A 478 5.14 -16.59 -4.54
C VAL A 478 5.03 -17.68 -3.49
N ALA A 479 4.78 -17.29 -2.25
CA ALA A 479 4.55 -18.18 -1.13
C ALA A 479 3.40 -17.64 -0.27
N ILE A 480 2.35 -18.42 -0.06
CA ILE A 480 1.20 -18.04 0.76
C ILE A 480 0.86 -19.21 1.68
N ALA A 481 0.63 -18.93 2.96
CA ALA A 481 0.10 -19.84 3.94
C ALA A 481 -1.20 -19.29 4.51
N ASN A 482 -2.26 -20.11 4.52
CA ASN A 482 -3.52 -19.82 5.20
C ASN A 482 -3.79 -20.90 6.23
N HIS A 483 -3.54 -20.58 7.52
CA HIS A 483 -3.67 -21.50 8.64
C HIS A 483 -3.73 -20.72 9.96
N PRO A 484 -4.41 -21.16 11.01
CA PRO A 484 -4.37 -20.49 12.32
C PRO A 484 -2.95 -20.23 12.84
N ALA A 485 -1.99 -21.10 12.53
CA ALA A 485 -0.57 -20.94 12.83
C ALA A 485 0.26 -20.46 11.61
N ALA A 486 -0.30 -19.65 10.71
CA ALA A 486 0.37 -19.22 9.46
C ALA A 486 1.71 -18.50 9.69
N GLU A 487 1.91 -17.89 10.85
CA GLU A 487 3.18 -17.25 11.21
C GLU A 487 4.36 -18.24 11.24
N ALA A 488 4.11 -19.51 11.60
CA ALA A 488 5.09 -20.57 11.57
C ALA A 488 5.61 -20.91 10.15
N ALA A 489 4.95 -20.43 9.09
CA ALA A 489 5.43 -20.60 7.71
C ALA A 489 6.64 -19.72 7.33
N ARG A 490 7.03 -18.75 8.15
CA ARG A 490 8.16 -17.86 7.85
C ARG A 490 9.47 -18.60 7.56
N PRO A 491 9.92 -19.59 8.35
CA PRO A 491 11.11 -20.38 8.03
C PRO A 491 10.98 -21.16 6.71
N VAL A 492 9.77 -21.60 6.35
CA VAL A 492 9.50 -22.28 5.06
C VAL A 492 9.74 -21.32 3.89
N PHE A 493 9.27 -20.07 4.00
CA PHE A 493 9.47 -19.05 2.98
C PHE A 493 10.94 -18.61 2.88
N GLU A 494 11.67 -18.58 3.99
CA GLU A 494 13.10 -18.32 4.00
C GLU A 494 13.89 -19.45 3.34
N ALA A 495 13.55 -20.71 3.62
CA ALA A 495 14.14 -21.86 2.95
C ALA A 495 13.86 -21.85 1.43
N LEU A 496 12.64 -21.48 1.02
CA LEU A 496 12.29 -21.32 -0.39
C LEU A 496 13.08 -20.20 -1.06
N GLN A 497 13.21 -19.04 -0.41
CA GLN A 497 14.00 -17.92 -0.91
C GLN A 497 15.48 -18.31 -1.06
N GLN A 498 16.06 -18.98 -0.05
CA GLN A 498 17.43 -19.47 -0.07
C GLN A 498 17.64 -20.47 -1.21
N TRP A 499 16.74 -21.45 -1.38
CA TRP A 499 16.80 -22.42 -2.47
C TRP A 499 16.69 -21.73 -3.85
N THR A 500 15.87 -20.70 -3.95
CA THR A 500 15.72 -19.92 -5.18
C THR A 500 16.99 -19.12 -5.48
N LEU A 501 17.58 -18.50 -4.46
CA LEU A 501 18.80 -17.72 -4.54
C LEU A 501 20.02 -18.56 -4.98
N GLN A 502 20.13 -19.78 -4.41
CA GLN A 502 21.21 -20.73 -4.67
C GLN A 502 21.04 -21.52 -5.99
N ASP A 503 20.28 -20.99 -6.93
CA ASP A 503 20.14 -21.58 -8.25
C ASP A 503 21.52 -21.80 -8.89
N GLN A 504 22.02 -23.04 -8.78
CA GLN A 504 23.24 -23.40 -9.47
C GLN A 504 22.93 -23.43 -10.96
N ALA A 505 23.56 -22.55 -11.73
CA ALA A 505 23.57 -22.67 -13.18
C ALA A 505 23.93 -24.11 -13.50
N SER A 506 23.05 -24.85 -14.20
CA SER A 506 23.47 -26.12 -14.83
C SER A 506 24.80 -25.80 -15.50
N LYS A 507 25.84 -26.56 -15.16
CA LYS A 507 27.15 -26.43 -15.77
C LYS A 507 26.94 -26.64 -17.27
N ASP A 508 26.74 -25.54 -17.99
CA ASP A 508 26.77 -25.55 -19.46
C ASP A 508 28.25 -25.68 -19.84
N PRO A 509 28.68 -26.83 -20.40
CA PRO A 509 30.12 -27.06 -20.68
C PRO A 509 30.73 -26.01 -21.61
N ALA A 510 29.91 -25.26 -22.34
CA ALA A 510 30.34 -24.27 -23.31
C ALA A 510 30.84 -22.93 -22.72
N ARG A 511 30.66 -22.64 -21.42
CA ARG A 511 31.10 -21.39 -20.80
C ARG A 511 32.39 -21.48 -19.94
N SER A 512 33.01 -22.65 -19.82
CA SER A 512 34.22 -22.80 -19.01
C SER A 512 35.52 -22.44 -19.74
N ALA A 513 35.48 -21.95 -21.00
CA ALA A 513 36.64 -21.77 -21.85
C ALA A 513 37.13 -20.32 -22.05
N THR A 514 36.66 -19.35 -21.28
CA THR A 514 37.21 -17.99 -21.33
C THR A 514 37.53 -17.46 -19.93
N LYS A 515 38.71 -17.91 -19.41
CA LYS A 515 39.40 -17.14 -18.36
C LYS A 515 39.97 -15.87 -19.02
N PRO A 516 39.71 -14.66 -18.49
CA PRO A 516 40.49 -13.49 -18.89
C PRO A 516 41.93 -13.67 -18.40
N GLN A 517 42.88 -13.68 -19.32
CA GLN A 517 44.30 -13.51 -19.00
C GLN A 517 44.47 -12.18 -18.26
N ALA A 518 45.09 -12.24 -17.08
CA ALA A 518 45.47 -11.07 -16.31
C ALA A 518 46.48 -10.24 -17.11
N ALA A 519 46.09 -9.08 -17.60
CA ALA A 519 46.99 -8.08 -18.17
C ALA A 519 47.79 -7.45 -17.03
N GLY A 520 49.12 -7.54 -17.17
CA GLY A 520 50.12 -7.11 -16.20
C GLY A 520 49.98 -5.64 -15.78
N ALA A 521 50.02 -5.42 -14.47
CA ALA A 521 50.07 -4.12 -13.85
C ALA A 521 51.37 -3.37 -14.22
N LYS A 522 51.29 -2.34 -15.05
CA LYS A 522 52.34 -1.32 -15.19
C LYS A 522 52.20 -0.31 -14.01
N LYS A 523 53.26 -0.28 -13.17
CA LYS A 523 53.48 0.73 -12.13
C LYS A 523 53.48 2.12 -12.74
N LYS A 524 52.68 3.05 -12.23
CA LYS A 524 52.81 4.49 -12.49
C LYS A 524 53.74 5.12 -11.46
N PRO A 525 54.56 6.12 -11.87
CA PRO A 525 55.51 6.77 -10.98
C PRO A 525 54.80 7.79 -10.05
N VAL A 526 55.36 7.87 -8.84
CA VAL A 526 54.97 8.85 -7.79
C VAL A 526 55.51 10.22 -8.21
N LEU A 527 54.66 11.21 -8.35
CA LEU A 527 55.07 12.63 -8.37
C LEU A 527 54.93 13.19 -6.95
N LYS A 528 56.09 13.63 -6.43
CA LYS A 528 56.18 14.49 -5.24
C LYS A 528 56.01 15.95 -5.70
N SER A 529 55.14 16.64 -5.10
CA SER A 529 55.25 18.03 -4.61
C SER A 529 53.98 18.41 -3.89
#